data_bbcf00a1a967356eda35a079f81d4bcb
#
_entry.id   bbcf00a1a967356eda35a079f81d4bcb
#
_cell.length_a   1.000
_cell.length_b   1.000
_cell.length_c   1.000
_cell.angle_alpha   90.00
_cell.angle_beta   90.00
_cell.angle_gamma   90.00
#
_symmetry.space_group_name_H-M   'P 1'
#
loop_
_entity.id
_entity.type
_entity.pdbx_description
1 polymer ?
#
loop_
_entity_poly.entity_id
_entity_poly.type
_entity_poly.pdbx_seq_one_letter_code
_entity_poly.pdbx_strand_id
1 'polypeptide(L)'
;MCRDDNMAKFDKFQVMAKIAAAPMVPVFYHKDADVAKKVVKACYDGGVRAFEFTNRGDFAQEVFAELSKFVSAECPEMALGIGSVVDAPTAAMYIQMGANFVVGPLFNPDVAIVCNRRCVTYCPGCLTPSEIGKAQEVGCDFTKVFPGDVVGPNLIKGLMAPMPWSKIMVTGGVAPEEANLTSWFKAGVFCVGMGSKLFPSDKVKAEDWQYVTDKCKECLDVIAKIKG
;
A
#
# COMPACT_ATOMS: atom_id res chain seq x y z
N MET A 1 21.40 -5.66 -18.54
CA MET A 1 20.89 -7.02 -18.35
C MET A 1 19.39 -6.89 -18.15
N CYS A 2 18.59 -7.16 -19.18
CA CYS A 2 17.14 -7.14 -19.07
C CYS A 2 16.73 -8.18 -18.03
N ARG A 3 16.03 -7.78 -16.98
CA ARG A 3 15.31 -8.74 -16.13
C ARG A 3 14.22 -9.32 -17.00
N ASP A 4 14.31 -10.60 -17.26
CA ASP A 4 13.33 -11.33 -18.05
C ASP A 4 11.94 -11.20 -17.40
N ASP A 5 10.90 -11.32 -18.22
CA ASP A 5 9.46 -11.19 -17.89
C ASP A 5 8.94 -12.17 -16.82
N ASN A 6 9.82 -12.85 -16.11
CA ASN A 6 9.52 -13.95 -15.18
C ASN A 6 9.51 -13.55 -13.69
N MET A 7 9.62 -12.27 -13.36
CA MET A 7 9.62 -11.78 -11.97
C MET A 7 8.63 -10.63 -11.79
N ALA A 8 8.22 -10.38 -10.53
CA ALA A 8 7.56 -9.13 -10.20
C ALA A 8 8.39 -7.95 -10.74
N LYS A 9 7.73 -6.99 -11.37
CA LYS A 9 8.38 -5.85 -12.07
C LYS A 9 9.38 -5.10 -11.18
N PHE A 10 9.07 -4.98 -9.88
CA PHE A 10 9.90 -4.37 -8.86
C PHE A 10 10.19 -5.35 -7.73
N ASP A 11 11.44 -5.43 -7.31
CA ASP A 11 11.83 -6.15 -6.10
C ASP A 11 11.51 -5.34 -4.83
N LYS A 12 11.69 -5.95 -3.65
CA LYS A 12 11.35 -5.33 -2.38
C LYS A 12 12.07 -4.00 -2.12
N PHE A 13 13.31 -3.85 -2.60
CA PHE A 13 14.08 -2.63 -2.40
C PHE A 13 13.56 -1.49 -3.27
N GLN A 14 13.22 -1.81 -4.53
CA GLN A 14 12.62 -0.87 -5.46
C GLN A 14 11.23 -0.41 -5.00
N VAL A 15 10.41 -1.34 -4.48
CA VAL A 15 9.10 -1.01 -3.90
C VAL A 15 9.26 -0.05 -2.72
N MET A 16 10.17 -0.35 -1.79
CA MET A 16 10.42 0.51 -0.63
C MET A 16 10.94 1.90 -1.03
N ALA A 17 11.80 1.98 -2.05
CA ALA A 17 12.28 3.27 -2.58
C ALA A 17 11.13 4.08 -3.20
N LYS A 18 10.23 3.45 -3.95
CA LYS A 18 9.04 4.11 -4.53
C LYS A 18 8.09 4.63 -3.45
N ILE A 19 7.83 3.84 -2.40
CA ILE A 19 7.02 4.27 -1.27
C ILE A 19 7.70 5.42 -0.51
N ALA A 20 9.01 5.39 -0.34
CA ALA A 20 9.75 6.49 0.31
C ALA A 20 9.65 7.80 -0.47
N ALA A 21 9.72 7.73 -1.81
CA ALA A 21 9.63 8.88 -2.70
C ALA A 21 8.22 9.49 -2.78
N ALA A 22 7.17 8.64 -2.72
CA ALA A 22 5.76 9.06 -2.73
C ALA A 22 5.03 8.32 -1.59
N PRO A 23 5.10 8.84 -0.33
CA PRO A 23 4.74 8.06 0.86
C PRO A 23 3.24 8.02 1.14
N MET A 24 2.47 7.70 0.12
CA MET A 24 1.05 7.44 0.15
C MET A 24 0.73 6.21 -0.70
N VAL A 25 0.02 5.24 -0.11
CA VAL A 25 -0.44 4.02 -0.77
C VAL A 25 -1.97 4.05 -0.80
N PRO A 26 -2.59 4.43 -1.92
CA PRO A 26 -4.03 4.28 -2.08
C PRO A 26 -4.45 2.83 -1.96
N VAL A 27 -5.58 2.59 -1.27
CA VAL A 27 -6.14 1.26 -1.00
C VAL A 27 -7.53 1.21 -1.60
N PHE A 28 -7.73 0.34 -2.60
CA PHE A 28 -8.96 0.31 -3.36
C PHE A 28 -9.37 -1.09 -3.77
N TYR A 29 -10.68 -1.29 -3.91
CA TYR A 29 -11.29 -2.47 -4.53
C TYR A 29 -12.46 -2.04 -5.40
N HIS A 30 -12.56 -2.64 -6.57
CA HIS A 30 -13.76 -2.61 -7.39
C HIS A 30 -13.89 -3.92 -8.14
N LYS A 31 -15.11 -4.43 -8.31
CA LYS A 31 -15.38 -5.67 -9.05
C LYS A 31 -15.22 -5.53 -10.57
N ASP A 32 -15.30 -4.31 -11.07
CA ASP A 32 -15.13 -3.96 -12.47
C ASP A 32 -13.67 -3.55 -12.70
N ALA A 33 -13.00 -4.27 -13.59
CA ALA A 33 -11.59 -4.05 -13.92
C ALA A 33 -11.36 -2.69 -14.59
N ASP A 34 -12.30 -2.20 -15.40
CA ASP A 34 -12.13 -0.92 -16.10
C ASP A 34 -12.21 0.26 -15.13
N VAL A 35 -13.07 0.19 -14.13
CA VAL A 35 -13.10 1.17 -13.03
C VAL A 35 -11.77 1.12 -12.25
N ALA A 36 -11.29 -0.08 -11.91
CA ALA A 36 -10.02 -0.24 -11.19
C ALA A 36 -8.84 0.34 -11.99
N LYS A 37 -8.77 0.10 -13.31
CA LYS A 37 -7.75 0.65 -14.21
C LYS A 37 -7.78 2.18 -14.22
N LYS A 38 -8.97 2.80 -14.34
CA LYS A 38 -9.14 4.25 -14.33
C LYS A 38 -8.71 4.88 -13.01
N VAL A 39 -9.06 4.25 -11.88
CA VAL A 39 -8.63 4.72 -10.54
C VAL A 39 -7.11 4.65 -10.37
N VAL A 40 -6.49 3.53 -10.73
CA VAL A 40 -5.02 3.39 -10.65
C VAL A 40 -4.32 4.41 -11.54
N LYS A 41 -4.83 4.62 -12.77
CA LYS A 41 -4.27 5.62 -13.69
C LYS A 41 -4.36 7.03 -13.11
N ALA A 42 -5.52 7.40 -12.54
CA ALA A 42 -5.71 8.70 -11.89
C ALA A 42 -4.74 8.90 -10.71
N CYS A 43 -4.55 7.88 -9.87
CA CYS A 43 -3.55 7.93 -8.80
C CYS A 43 -2.11 8.07 -9.33
N TYR A 44 -1.78 7.34 -10.40
CA TYR A 44 -0.47 7.42 -11.05
C TYR A 44 -0.18 8.81 -11.59
N ASP A 45 -1.16 9.41 -12.29
CA ASP A 45 -1.07 10.77 -12.83
C ASP A 45 -0.98 11.83 -11.71
N GLY A 46 -1.56 11.55 -10.55
CA GLY A 46 -1.44 12.34 -9.32
C GLY A 46 -0.11 12.17 -8.57
N GLY A 47 0.84 11.39 -9.09
CA GLY A 47 2.18 11.23 -8.51
C GLY A 47 2.36 10.01 -7.61
N VAL A 48 1.34 9.21 -7.39
CA VAL A 48 1.43 7.96 -6.62
C VAL A 48 2.34 6.94 -7.31
N ARG A 49 3.13 6.20 -6.53
CA ARG A 49 4.08 5.19 -7.04
C ARG A 49 3.92 3.80 -6.42
N ALA A 50 3.01 3.64 -5.47
CA ALA A 50 2.59 2.35 -4.94
C ALA A 50 1.08 2.34 -4.70
N PHE A 51 0.40 1.28 -5.10
CA PHE A 51 -1.06 1.16 -5.03
C PHE A 51 -1.44 -0.24 -4.53
N GLU A 52 -2.33 -0.31 -3.53
CA GLU A 52 -2.85 -1.54 -2.94
C GLU A 52 -4.25 -1.82 -3.52
N PHE A 53 -4.35 -2.80 -4.43
CA PHE A 53 -5.63 -3.41 -4.74
C PHE A 53 -5.97 -4.43 -3.65
N THR A 54 -7.23 -4.56 -3.21
CA THR A 54 -7.56 -5.48 -2.12
C THR A 54 -8.29 -6.73 -2.59
N ASN A 55 -7.89 -7.88 -2.06
CA ASN A 55 -8.53 -9.17 -2.28
C ASN A 55 -9.86 -9.24 -1.51
N ARG A 56 -10.87 -8.53 -1.99
CA ARG A 56 -12.22 -8.48 -1.41
C ARG A 56 -13.25 -8.89 -2.43
N GLY A 57 -14.05 -9.89 -2.09
CA GLY A 57 -15.09 -10.41 -2.97
C GLY A 57 -14.59 -11.51 -3.92
N ASP A 58 -15.55 -12.25 -4.45
CA ASP A 58 -15.29 -13.34 -5.37
C ASP A 58 -14.68 -12.82 -6.67
N PHE A 59 -13.79 -13.62 -7.27
CA PHE A 59 -13.11 -13.31 -8.54
C PHE A 59 -12.21 -12.06 -8.52
N ALA A 60 -11.84 -11.54 -7.34
CA ALA A 60 -10.92 -10.41 -7.23
C ALA A 60 -9.58 -10.67 -7.93
N GLN A 61 -9.14 -11.92 -8.01
CA GLN A 61 -7.92 -12.33 -8.71
C GLN A 61 -8.00 -12.11 -10.24
N GLU A 62 -9.19 -12.20 -10.85
CA GLU A 62 -9.36 -11.95 -12.28
C GLU A 62 -9.21 -10.45 -12.57
N VAL A 63 -9.83 -9.61 -11.76
CA VAL A 63 -9.67 -8.15 -11.83
C VAL A 63 -8.21 -7.75 -11.62
N PHE A 64 -7.53 -8.36 -10.63
CA PHE A 64 -6.12 -8.09 -10.38
C PHE A 64 -5.23 -8.48 -11.55
N ALA A 65 -5.49 -9.63 -12.19
CA ALA A 65 -4.71 -10.09 -13.34
C ALA A 65 -4.79 -9.09 -14.52
N GLU A 66 -5.98 -8.57 -14.81
CA GLU A 66 -6.17 -7.52 -15.81
C GLU A 66 -5.49 -6.21 -15.41
N LEU A 67 -5.68 -5.80 -14.16
CA LEU A 67 -5.09 -4.58 -13.62
C LEU A 67 -3.57 -4.63 -13.65
N SER A 68 -2.96 -5.78 -13.33
CA SER A 68 -1.51 -5.98 -13.37
C SER A 68 -0.93 -5.79 -14.77
N LYS A 69 -1.60 -6.34 -15.80
CA LYS A 69 -1.21 -6.14 -17.20
C LYS A 69 -1.32 -4.68 -17.62
N PHE A 70 -2.42 -4.03 -17.26
CA PHE A 70 -2.64 -2.61 -17.53
C PHE A 70 -1.58 -1.73 -16.87
N VAL A 71 -1.31 -1.94 -15.58
CA VAL A 71 -0.30 -1.17 -14.84
C VAL A 71 1.10 -1.35 -15.43
N SER A 72 1.43 -2.54 -15.88
CA SER A 72 2.71 -2.81 -16.54
C SER A 72 2.89 -2.00 -17.83
N ALA A 73 1.81 -1.79 -18.58
CA ALA A 73 1.84 -1.06 -19.85
C ALA A 73 1.71 0.46 -19.66
N GLU A 74 0.71 0.90 -18.88
CA GLU A 74 0.28 2.30 -18.84
C GLU A 74 0.79 3.09 -17.62
N CYS A 75 1.27 2.40 -16.59
CA CYS A 75 1.78 3.01 -15.36
C CYS A 75 3.16 2.43 -15.01
N PRO A 76 4.19 2.63 -15.86
CA PRO A 76 5.45 1.89 -15.77
C PRO A 76 6.21 2.07 -14.45
N GLU A 77 5.97 3.16 -13.71
CA GLU A 77 6.61 3.42 -12.41
C GLU A 77 5.74 3.04 -11.21
N MET A 78 4.53 2.52 -11.41
CA MET A 78 3.63 2.10 -10.34
C MET A 78 3.99 0.70 -9.84
N ALA A 79 4.28 0.56 -8.56
CA ALA A 79 4.28 -0.72 -7.87
C ALA A 79 2.84 -1.09 -7.50
N LEU A 80 2.30 -2.15 -8.11
CA LEU A 80 0.98 -2.67 -7.81
C LEU A 80 1.10 -3.77 -6.75
N GLY A 81 0.45 -3.58 -5.62
CA GLY A 81 0.36 -4.55 -4.54
C GLY A 81 -1.03 -5.12 -4.36
N ILE A 82 -1.10 -6.16 -3.57
CA ILE A 82 -2.34 -6.82 -3.16
C ILE A 82 -2.53 -6.75 -1.66
N GLY A 83 -3.70 -6.30 -1.22
CA GLY A 83 -4.09 -6.27 0.19
C GLY A 83 -5.14 -7.30 0.55
N SER A 84 -5.48 -7.37 1.85
CA SER A 84 -6.40 -8.36 2.42
C SER A 84 -5.95 -9.80 2.25
N VAL A 85 -4.65 -10.04 2.20
CA VAL A 85 -4.05 -11.38 2.11
C VAL A 85 -3.81 -11.92 3.52
N VAL A 86 -4.37 -13.10 3.80
CA VAL A 86 -4.32 -13.71 5.14
C VAL A 86 -3.56 -15.02 5.20
N ASP A 87 -3.20 -15.60 4.06
CA ASP A 87 -2.53 -16.90 3.95
C ASP A 87 -1.49 -16.95 2.83
N ALA A 88 -0.58 -17.91 2.93
CA ALA A 88 0.52 -18.08 2.00
C ALA A 88 0.11 -18.54 0.58
N PRO A 89 -0.85 -19.46 0.40
CA PRO A 89 -1.34 -19.82 -0.93
C PRO A 89 -1.89 -18.63 -1.70
N THR A 90 -2.69 -17.79 -1.05
CA THR A 90 -3.23 -16.56 -1.64
C THR A 90 -2.11 -15.59 -2.01
N ALA A 91 -1.11 -15.39 -1.14
CA ALA A 91 0.06 -14.58 -1.45
C ALA A 91 0.81 -15.09 -2.68
N ALA A 92 1.08 -16.40 -2.74
CA ALA A 92 1.78 -17.04 -3.85
C ALA A 92 1.04 -16.83 -5.19
N MET A 93 -0.29 -16.98 -5.19
CA MET A 93 -1.13 -16.77 -6.37
C MET A 93 -1.00 -15.33 -6.91
N TYR A 94 -1.15 -14.33 -6.03
CA TYR A 94 -1.06 -12.93 -6.47
C TYR A 94 0.35 -12.50 -6.87
N ILE A 95 1.39 -13.02 -6.23
CA ILE A 95 2.78 -12.81 -6.66
C ILE A 95 2.98 -13.37 -8.07
N GLN A 96 2.41 -14.54 -8.38
CA GLN A 96 2.46 -15.12 -9.72
C GLN A 96 1.70 -14.28 -10.76
N MET A 97 0.69 -13.52 -10.33
CA MET A 97 -0.05 -12.57 -11.17
C MET A 97 0.63 -11.20 -11.30
N GLY A 98 1.81 -11.01 -10.70
CA GLY A 98 2.60 -9.79 -10.84
C GLY A 98 2.50 -8.80 -9.67
N ALA A 99 1.98 -9.20 -8.50
CA ALA A 99 2.00 -8.36 -7.32
C ALA A 99 3.44 -8.02 -6.91
N ASN A 100 3.73 -6.72 -6.77
CA ASN A 100 5.05 -6.23 -6.35
C ASN A 100 5.20 -6.18 -4.84
N PHE A 101 4.10 -6.12 -4.09
CA PHE A 101 4.07 -6.23 -2.64
C PHE A 101 2.75 -6.86 -2.16
N VAL A 102 2.79 -7.39 -0.96
CA VAL A 102 1.65 -8.05 -0.31
C VAL A 102 1.35 -7.34 0.99
N VAL A 103 0.08 -7.07 1.26
CA VAL A 103 -0.39 -6.47 2.52
C VAL A 103 -1.39 -7.41 3.18
N GLY A 104 -1.21 -7.67 4.47
CA GLY A 104 -2.14 -8.45 5.28
C GLY A 104 -2.83 -7.60 6.35
N PRO A 105 -4.02 -8.00 6.82
CA PRO A 105 -4.65 -7.39 8.00
C PRO A 105 -4.06 -7.89 9.31
N LEU A 106 -3.27 -8.95 9.27
CA LEU A 106 -2.62 -9.61 10.40
C LEU A 106 -1.21 -10.07 10.00
N PHE A 107 -0.38 -10.40 10.98
CA PHE A 107 0.91 -11.02 10.74
C PHE A 107 0.76 -12.54 10.57
N ASN A 108 1.25 -13.05 9.44
CA ASN A 108 1.35 -14.48 9.16
C ASN A 108 2.78 -14.82 8.70
N PRO A 109 3.55 -15.63 9.46
CA PRO A 109 4.93 -15.96 9.13
C PRO A 109 5.07 -16.75 7.82
N ASP A 110 4.08 -17.56 7.45
CA ASP A 110 4.12 -18.31 6.19
C ASP A 110 4.01 -17.40 4.97
N VAL A 111 3.23 -16.32 5.06
CA VAL A 111 3.20 -15.27 4.02
C VAL A 111 4.57 -14.59 3.92
N ALA A 112 5.22 -14.29 5.05
CA ALA A 112 6.56 -13.72 5.05
C ALA A 112 7.58 -14.63 4.35
N ILE A 113 7.54 -15.93 4.62
CA ILE A 113 8.42 -16.93 3.97
C ILE A 113 8.22 -16.92 2.45
N VAL A 114 6.99 -16.97 1.97
CA VAL A 114 6.68 -16.94 0.54
C VAL A 114 7.19 -15.66 -0.12
N CYS A 115 6.92 -14.51 0.49
CA CYS A 115 7.35 -13.21 -0.02
C CYS A 115 8.89 -13.08 -0.04
N ASN A 116 9.57 -13.49 1.03
CA ASN A 116 11.02 -13.43 1.12
C ASN A 116 11.70 -14.30 0.05
N ARG A 117 11.22 -15.52 -0.20
CA ARG A 117 11.72 -16.40 -1.27
C ARG A 117 11.63 -15.79 -2.66
N ARG A 118 10.72 -14.87 -2.87
CA ARG A 118 10.46 -14.20 -4.15
C ARG A 118 10.98 -12.75 -4.20
N CYS A 119 11.65 -12.29 -3.13
CA CYS A 119 12.12 -10.90 -2.97
C CYS A 119 10.98 -9.87 -3.12
N VAL A 120 9.79 -10.21 -2.62
CA VAL A 120 8.59 -9.38 -2.61
C VAL A 120 8.41 -8.79 -1.22
N THR A 121 8.05 -7.51 -1.13
CA THR A 121 7.75 -6.86 0.15
C THR A 121 6.47 -7.43 0.75
N TYR A 122 6.53 -7.86 2.02
CA TYR A 122 5.34 -8.15 2.81
C TYR A 122 5.15 -7.08 3.88
N CYS A 123 3.96 -6.51 3.93
CA CYS A 123 3.53 -5.52 4.91
C CYS A 123 2.41 -6.12 5.78
N PRO A 124 2.74 -6.87 6.85
CA PRO A 124 1.76 -7.46 7.74
C PRO A 124 1.05 -6.43 8.60
N GLY A 125 -0.23 -6.67 8.89
CA GLY A 125 -1.00 -5.95 9.89
C GLY A 125 -0.52 -6.28 11.30
N CYS A 126 -0.22 -5.25 12.09
CA CYS A 126 0.26 -5.34 13.46
C CYS A 126 -0.42 -4.23 14.27
N LEU A 127 -0.74 -4.49 15.53
CA LEU A 127 -1.31 -3.48 16.42
C LEU A 127 -0.43 -3.21 17.64
N THR A 128 0.50 -4.09 17.95
CA THR A 128 1.34 -4.03 19.14
C THR A 128 2.83 -4.03 18.80
N PRO A 129 3.71 -3.51 19.71
CA PRO A 129 5.15 -3.62 19.54
C PRO A 129 5.64 -5.06 19.38
N SER A 130 4.99 -6.01 20.08
CA SER A 130 5.36 -7.43 20.02
C SER A 130 5.07 -8.05 18.66
N GLU A 131 3.96 -7.68 18.01
CA GLU A 131 3.64 -8.14 16.66
C GLU A 131 4.59 -7.53 15.62
N ILE A 132 4.92 -6.24 15.77
CA ILE A 132 5.90 -5.56 14.90
C ILE A 132 7.28 -6.23 15.04
N GLY A 133 7.73 -6.48 16.28
CA GLY A 133 9.01 -7.16 16.54
C GLY A 133 9.05 -8.55 15.91
N LYS A 134 8.01 -9.35 16.08
CA LYS A 134 7.92 -10.69 15.46
C LYS A 134 7.93 -10.63 13.94
N ALA A 135 7.26 -9.64 13.35
CA ALA A 135 7.31 -9.44 11.91
C ALA A 135 8.73 -9.08 11.43
N GLN A 136 9.43 -8.23 12.17
CA GLN A 136 10.82 -7.86 11.87
C GLN A 136 11.79 -9.04 12.00
N GLU A 137 11.60 -9.93 12.97
CA GLU A 137 12.42 -11.16 13.15
C GLU A 137 12.40 -12.06 11.89
N VAL A 138 11.33 -12.05 11.11
CA VAL A 138 11.22 -12.83 9.88
C VAL A 138 11.44 -12.01 8.60
N GLY A 139 12.03 -10.81 8.73
CA GLY A 139 12.43 -9.98 7.58
C GLY A 139 11.34 -9.09 7.01
N CYS A 140 10.27 -8.81 7.77
CA CYS A 140 9.28 -7.80 7.41
C CYS A 140 9.72 -6.43 7.91
N ASP A 141 10.54 -5.74 7.14
CA ASP A 141 11.06 -4.40 7.51
C ASP A 141 10.00 -3.30 7.43
N PHE A 142 8.86 -3.59 6.82
CA PHE A 142 7.75 -2.69 6.59
C PHE A 142 6.47 -3.30 7.15
N THR A 143 5.86 -2.66 8.13
CA THR A 143 4.67 -3.16 8.83
C THR A 143 3.52 -2.18 8.75
N LYS A 144 2.29 -2.71 8.81
CA LYS A 144 1.07 -1.92 8.76
C LYS A 144 0.44 -1.85 10.15
N VAL A 145 0.29 -0.65 10.69
CA VAL A 145 -0.58 -0.45 11.86
C VAL A 145 -2.02 -0.33 11.39
N PHE A 146 -2.85 -1.27 11.83
CA PHE A 146 -4.26 -1.40 11.41
C PHE A 146 -5.10 -2.03 12.53
N PRO A 147 -6.31 -1.50 12.85
CA PRO A 147 -6.88 -0.26 12.31
C PRO A 147 -6.34 0.99 13.04
N GLY A 148 -5.83 1.97 12.25
CA GLY A 148 -5.16 3.14 12.78
C GLY A 148 -6.08 4.10 13.55
N ASP A 149 -7.34 4.21 13.14
CA ASP A 149 -8.36 5.04 13.78
C ASP A 149 -8.70 4.60 15.23
N VAL A 150 -8.47 3.32 15.54
CA VAL A 150 -8.67 2.79 16.91
C VAL A 150 -7.57 3.25 17.86
N VAL A 151 -6.33 3.37 17.37
CA VAL A 151 -5.16 3.63 18.22
C VAL A 151 -4.62 5.06 18.12
N GLY A 152 -4.86 5.74 17.02
CA GLY A 152 -4.44 7.10 16.79
C GLY A 152 -2.91 7.29 16.65
N PRO A 153 -2.46 8.52 16.34
CA PRO A 153 -1.04 8.84 16.16
C PRO A 153 -0.18 8.64 17.40
N ASN A 154 -0.76 8.64 18.59
CA ASN A 154 -0.03 8.47 19.85
C ASN A 154 0.61 7.08 19.97
N LEU A 155 -0.01 6.03 19.42
CA LEU A 155 0.63 4.72 19.37
C LEU A 155 1.92 4.78 18.56
N ILE A 156 1.88 5.38 17.38
CA ILE A 156 3.06 5.50 16.51
C ILE A 156 4.18 6.27 17.23
N LYS A 157 3.85 7.41 17.83
CA LYS A 157 4.81 8.21 18.59
C LYS A 157 5.46 7.41 19.74
N GLY A 158 4.64 6.60 20.44
CA GLY A 158 5.13 5.73 21.52
C GLY A 158 6.03 4.60 20.99
N LEU A 159 5.72 4.04 19.82
CA LEU A 159 6.53 3.00 19.17
C LEU A 159 7.86 3.54 18.66
N MET A 160 7.87 4.71 18.05
CA MET A 160 9.08 5.29 17.44
C MET A 160 10.16 5.68 18.47
N ALA A 161 9.81 5.87 19.74
CA ALA A 161 10.79 6.16 20.77
C ALA A 161 11.75 4.98 21.03
N PRO A 162 11.28 3.75 21.35
CA PRO A 162 12.14 2.58 21.54
C PRO A 162 12.53 1.85 20.23
N MET A 163 11.79 2.06 19.13
CA MET A 163 11.95 1.33 17.87
C MET A 163 12.06 2.27 16.65
N PRO A 164 13.00 3.24 16.65
CA PRO A 164 13.06 4.30 15.62
C PRO A 164 13.41 3.78 14.21
N TRP A 165 13.92 2.55 14.10
CA TRP A 165 14.21 1.88 12.81
C TRP A 165 12.95 1.36 12.10
N SER A 166 11.79 1.31 12.79
CA SER A 166 10.56 0.73 12.25
C SER A 166 9.98 1.58 11.12
N LYS A 167 9.68 0.95 9.98
CA LYS A 167 8.97 1.57 8.87
C LYS A 167 7.50 1.17 8.95
N ILE A 168 6.66 2.14 9.34
CA ILE A 168 5.24 1.89 9.62
C ILE A 168 4.38 2.57 8.56
N MET A 169 3.51 1.78 7.92
CA MET A 169 2.35 2.29 7.20
C MET A 169 1.15 2.28 8.14
N VAL A 170 0.49 3.40 8.31
CA VAL A 170 -0.81 3.42 9.00
C VAL A 170 -1.94 3.31 7.99
N THR A 171 -2.97 2.51 8.31
CA THR A 171 -4.20 2.41 7.52
C THR A 171 -5.40 2.38 8.47
N GLY A 172 -6.48 3.07 8.09
CA GLY A 172 -7.61 3.36 8.97
C GLY A 172 -7.45 4.73 9.64
N GLY A 173 -8.46 5.58 9.53
CA GLY A 173 -8.42 6.95 10.07
C GLY A 173 -7.52 7.92 9.30
N VAL A 174 -6.98 7.51 8.16
CA VAL A 174 -6.22 8.40 7.28
C VAL A 174 -7.16 9.09 6.30
N ALA A 175 -7.02 10.39 6.21
CA ALA A 175 -7.87 11.24 5.37
C ALA A 175 -7.03 12.30 4.62
N PRO A 176 -7.50 12.79 3.46
CA PRO A 176 -6.74 13.69 2.59
C PRO A 176 -6.74 15.15 3.06
N GLU A 177 -6.81 15.37 4.37
CA GLU A 177 -6.74 16.70 4.98
C GLU A 177 -5.35 16.94 5.59
N GLU A 178 -4.83 18.15 5.42
CA GLU A 178 -3.51 18.56 5.90
C GLU A 178 -3.32 18.27 7.39
N ALA A 179 -4.30 18.58 8.23
CA ALA A 179 -4.23 18.34 9.68
C ALA A 179 -4.10 16.85 10.01
N ASN A 180 -4.86 15.97 9.29
CA ASN A 180 -4.80 14.52 9.47
C ASN A 180 -3.44 13.97 9.05
N LEU A 181 -2.98 14.31 7.84
CA LEU A 181 -1.67 13.89 7.33
C LEU A 181 -0.54 14.38 8.25
N THR A 182 -0.60 15.65 8.69
CA THR A 182 0.38 16.22 9.63
C THR A 182 0.45 15.44 10.92
N SER A 183 -0.69 15.02 11.48
CA SER A 183 -0.72 14.26 12.73
C SER A 183 -0.01 12.92 12.63
N TRP A 184 -0.21 12.20 11.52
CA TRP A 184 0.42 10.90 11.27
C TRP A 184 1.92 11.04 11.00
N PHE A 185 2.32 11.93 10.08
CA PHE A 185 3.74 12.08 9.73
C PHE A 185 4.58 12.66 10.88
N LYS A 186 4.04 13.59 11.67
CA LYS A 186 4.72 14.06 12.91
C LYS A 186 4.82 12.99 14.00
N ALA A 187 3.95 11.98 13.97
CA ALA A 187 4.07 10.84 14.87
C ALA A 187 5.19 9.86 14.43
N GLY A 188 5.67 9.93 13.18
CA GLY A 188 6.78 9.16 12.68
C GLY A 188 6.40 8.02 11.72
N VAL A 189 5.21 8.04 11.10
CA VAL A 189 4.89 7.05 10.06
C VAL A 189 5.83 7.17 8.86
N PHE A 190 6.16 6.04 8.27
CA PHE A 190 6.94 5.99 7.03
C PHE A 190 6.07 6.40 5.83
N CYS A 191 4.85 5.88 5.77
CA CYS A 191 3.84 6.26 4.77
C CYS A 191 2.43 6.05 5.33
N VAL A 192 1.43 6.44 4.54
CA VAL A 192 0.01 6.26 4.87
C VAL A 192 -0.69 5.40 3.83
N GLY A 193 -1.55 4.48 4.29
CA GLY A 193 -2.50 3.75 3.45
C GLY A 193 -3.86 4.47 3.49
N MET A 194 -4.37 4.92 2.35
CA MET A 194 -5.60 5.72 2.29
C MET A 194 -6.66 5.05 1.41
N GLY A 195 -7.78 4.69 2.02
CA GLY A 195 -8.90 4.00 1.37
C GLY A 195 -10.06 4.94 1.02
N SER A 196 -11.24 4.66 1.55
CA SER A 196 -12.52 5.29 1.18
C SER A 196 -12.55 6.82 1.27
N LYS A 197 -11.73 7.42 2.12
CA LYS A 197 -11.64 8.88 2.23
C LYS A 197 -11.00 9.53 0.99
N LEU A 198 -10.12 8.81 0.28
CA LEU A 198 -9.54 9.24 -0.98
C LEU A 198 -10.50 9.03 -2.16
N PHE A 199 -11.39 8.04 -2.03
CA PHE A 199 -12.32 7.60 -3.07
C PHE A 199 -13.78 7.73 -2.61
N PRO A 200 -14.33 8.96 -2.49
CA PRO A 200 -15.74 9.14 -2.16
C PRO A 200 -16.64 8.42 -3.18
N SER A 201 -17.66 7.73 -2.69
CA SER A 201 -18.48 6.87 -3.55
C SER A 201 -19.25 7.64 -4.66
N ASP A 202 -19.60 8.88 -4.39
CA ASP A 202 -20.22 9.78 -5.37
C ASP A 202 -19.25 10.13 -6.50
N LYS A 203 -17.97 10.39 -6.18
CA LYS A 203 -16.92 10.68 -7.15
C LYS A 203 -16.59 9.47 -8.04
N VAL A 204 -16.48 8.27 -7.43
CA VAL A 204 -16.27 7.03 -8.19
C VAL A 204 -17.44 6.73 -9.11
N LYS A 205 -18.69 6.88 -8.64
CA LYS A 205 -19.90 6.68 -9.45
C LYS A 205 -20.05 7.72 -10.58
N ALA A 206 -19.60 8.95 -10.37
CA ALA A 206 -19.57 9.99 -11.37
C ALA A 206 -18.39 9.89 -12.34
N GLU A 207 -17.53 8.91 -12.16
CA GLU A 207 -16.26 8.76 -12.90
C GLU A 207 -15.37 10.03 -12.88
N ASP A 208 -15.39 10.77 -11.77
CA ASP A 208 -14.62 12.01 -11.59
C ASP A 208 -13.15 11.67 -11.27
N TRP A 209 -12.43 11.17 -12.26
CA TRP A 209 -11.04 10.74 -12.14
C TRP A 209 -10.09 11.91 -11.95
N GLN A 210 -10.46 13.11 -12.44
CA GLN A 210 -9.67 14.32 -12.22
C GLN A 210 -9.62 14.67 -10.73
N TYR A 211 -10.76 14.54 -10.02
CA TYR A 211 -10.77 14.70 -8.56
C TYR A 211 -9.75 13.79 -7.87
N VAL A 212 -9.68 12.52 -8.27
CA VAL A 212 -8.73 11.56 -7.67
C VAL A 212 -7.27 11.99 -7.95
N THR A 213 -6.98 12.39 -9.19
CA THR A 213 -5.66 12.88 -9.58
C THR A 213 -5.23 14.10 -8.76
N ASP A 214 -6.09 15.11 -8.68
CA ASP A 214 -5.81 16.35 -7.96
C ASP A 214 -5.65 16.09 -6.47
N LYS A 215 -6.50 15.23 -5.89
CA LYS A 215 -6.45 14.89 -4.47
C LYS A 215 -5.17 14.10 -4.10
N CYS A 216 -4.72 13.19 -4.96
CA CYS A 216 -3.43 12.51 -4.77
C CYS A 216 -2.25 13.50 -4.78
N LYS A 217 -2.26 14.43 -5.74
CA LYS A 217 -1.22 15.47 -5.85
C LYS A 217 -1.20 16.38 -4.62
N GLU A 218 -2.37 16.89 -4.21
CA GLU A 218 -2.51 17.71 -3.01
C GLU A 218 -1.94 16.99 -1.77
N CYS A 219 -2.30 15.72 -1.56
CA CYS A 219 -1.80 14.93 -0.44
C CYS A 219 -0.27 14.79 -0.47
N LEU A 220 0.31 14.46 -1.63
CA LEU A 220 1.75 14.31 -1.77
C LEU A 220 2.49 15.63 -1.55
N ASP A 221 1.94 16.76 -2.04
CA ASP A 221 2.50 18.09 -1.82
C ASP A 221 2.48 18.47 -0.32
N VAL A 222 1.40 18.16 0.38
CA VAL A 222 1.31 18.34 1.85
C VAL A 222 2.33 17.48 2.57
N ILE A 223 2.44 16.19 2.22
CA ILE A 223 3.39 15.27 2.85
C ILE A 223 4.83 15.74 2.61
N ALA A 224 5.16 16.19 1.40
CA ALA A 224 6.49 16.73 1.09
C ALA A 224 6.83 17.94 1.98
N LYS A 225 5.90 18.87 2.18
CA LYS A 225 6.09 20.02 3.09
C LYS A 225 6.29 19.62 4.55
N ILE A 226 5.63 18.54 5.01
CA ILE A 226 5.77 18.06 6.40
C ILE A 226 7.13 17.40 6.63
N LYS A 227 7.65 16.71 5.61
CA LYS A 227 8.91 15.96 5.72
C LYS A 227 10.16 16.85 5.52
N GLY A 228 10.01 18.06 4.98
CA GLY A 228 11.08 19.04 4.73
C GLY A 228 11.83 18.71 3.49
#